data_a80bb2e9bc44b2fccbd64b2bd3606dd8
#
_entry.id   a80bb2e9bc44b2fccbd64b2bd3606dd8
#
_cell.length_a   1.000
_cell.length_b   1.000
_cell.length_c   1.000
_cell.angle_alpha   90.00
_cell.angle_beta   90.00
_cell.angle_gamma   90.00
#
_symmetry.space_group_name_H-M   'P 1'
#
loop_
_entity.id
_entity.type
_entity.pdbx_description
1 polymer ?
#
loop_
_entity_poly.entity_id
_entity_poly.type
_entity_poly.pdbx_seq_one_letter_code
_entity_poly.pdbx_strand_id
1 'polypeptide(L)'
;MSTPQVFAAAALERVTGQQAWAVIRLRDSDTVTLVGGPLIAADRLADVPIGEGVPEPGRRFDTLVAVPFRQVAERGFDVHDDGTPLAVVQIEAEFEVPLAELIEALPTEVIEFTDRGGFETDDDAYAAMVERIIADEIGNGEGANLVVGRHYRAQLEDWGPETGAAKALTVLRRLLENERGAYWTYCFWTGERFLIGA
;
A
#
# COMPACT_ATOMS: atom_id res chain seq x y z
N MET A 1 -5.56 -1.60 -30.15
CA MET A 1 -4.80 -1.06 -29.01
C MET A 1 -3.58 -0.32 -29.55
N SER A 2 -3.28 0.87 -29.05
CA SER A 2 -2.08 1.62 -29.43
C SER A 2 -0.83 0.95 -28.84
N THR A 3 0.36 1.20 -29.42
CA THR A 3 1.63 0.65 -28.93
C THR A 3 1.89 0.95 -27.44
N PRO A 4 1.58 2.15 -26.89
CA PRO A 4 1.72 2.47 -25.47
C PRO A 4 0.81 1.66 -24.55
N GLN A 5 -0.46 1.45 -24.93
CA GLN A 5 -1.40 0.62 -24.14
C GLN A 5 -0.94 -0.84 -24.02
N VAL A 6 -0.32 -1.38 -25.07
CA VAL A 6 0.26 -2.74 -25.05
C VAL A 6 1.42 -2.79 -24.04
N PHE A 7 2.22 -1.72 -23.94
CA PHE A 7 3.32 -1.65 -22.97
C PHE A 7 2.81 -1.59 -21.53
N ALA A 8 1.81 -0.76 -21.22
CA ALA A 8 1.26 -0.64 -19.87
C ALA A 8 0.67 -1.97 -19.37
N ALA A 9 -0.10 -2.65 -20.22
CA ALA A 9 -0.68 -3.97 -19.89
C ALA A 9 0.42 -5.02 -19.67
N ALA A 10 1.43 -5.08 -20.53
CA ALA A 10 2.53 -6.03 -20.42
C ALA A 10 3.41 -5.76 -19.18
N ALA A 11 3.65 -4.50 -18.84
CA ALA A 11 4.38 -4.11 -17.63
C ALA A 11 3.60 -4.52 -16.36
N LEU A 12 2.28 -4.26 -16.35
CA LEU A 12 1.40 -4.66 -15.25
C LEU A 12 1.41 -6.18 -15.06
N GLU A 13 1.20 -6.95 -16.12
CA GLU A 13 1.22 -8.41 -16.09
C GLU A 13 2.56 -8.95 -15.58
N ARG A 14 3.68 -8.40 -16.08
CA ARG A 14 5.01 -8.82 -15.67
C ARG A 14 5.28 -8.57 -14.19
N VAL A 15 4.81 -7.44 -13.64
CA VAL A 15 5.00 -7.08 -12.24
C VAL A 15 4.07 -7.88 -11.35
N THR A 16 2.78 -7.98 -11.70
CA THR A 16 1.80 -8.73 -10.89
C THR A 16 2.03 -10.25 -10.89
N GLY A 17 2.79 -10.76 -11.84
CA GLY A 17 3.26 -12.15 -11.85
C GLY A 17 4.44 -12.45 -10.91
N GLN A 18 5.01 -11.43 -10.23
CA GLN A 18 6.06 -11.61 -9.24
C GLN A 18 5.51 -12.09 -7.89
N GLN A 19 6.39 -12.63 -7.04
CA GLN A 19 6.02 -13.09 -5.69
C GLN A 19 5.43 -11.97 -4.82
N ALA A 20 6.03 -10.79 -4.89
CA ALA A 20 5.51 -9.58 -4.28
C ALA A 20 5.72 -8.39 -5.22
N TRP A 21 4.85 -7.38 -5.13
CA TRP A 21 4.87 -6.27 -6.06
C TRP A 21 4.15 -5.03 -5.53
N ALA A 22 4.47 -3.89 -6.12
CA ALA A 22 3.75 -2.65 -5.86
C ALA A 22 3.53 -1.82 -7.12
N VAL A 23 2.43 -1.08 -7.11
CA VAL A 23 2.08 -0.03 -8.05
C VAL A 23 1.97 1.25 -7.24
N ILE A 24 2.78 2.27 -7.56
CA ILE A 24 2.93 3.47 -6.75
C ILE A 24 2.87 4.71 -7.65
N ARG A 25 1.94 5.62 -7.37
CA ARG A 25 1.90 6.97 -7.93
C ARG A 25 2.26 7.99 -6.86
N LEU A 26 3.24 8.83 -7.13
CA LEU A 26 3.55 9.97 -6.26
C LEU A 26 2.67 11.18 -6.61
N ARG A 27 2.55 12.13 -5.65
CA ARG A 27 1.80 13.37 -5.85
C ARG A 27 2.26 14.08 -7.12
N ASP A 28 1.30 14.58 -7.88
CA ASP A 28 1.51 15.39 -9.07
C ASP A 28 2.33 14.71 -10.19
N SER A 29 2.55 13.38 -10.08
CA SER A 29 3.22 12.62 -11.13
C SER A 29 2.23 12.22 -12.22
N ASP A 30 2.64 12.40 -13.48
CA ASP A 30 1.92 11.91 -14.66
C ASP A 30 2.31 10.45 -14.98
N THR A 31 3.23 9.87 -14.21
CA THR A 31 3.66 8.49 -14.33
C THR A 31 3.42 7.71 -13.05
N VAL A 32 3.35 6.39 -13.19
CA VAL A 32 3.18 5.43 -12.10
C VAL A 32 4.33 4.44 -12.16
N THR A 33 4.95 4.19 -11.02
CA THR A 33 6.03 3.20 -10.88
C THR A 33 5.44 1.84 -10.53
N LEU A 34 5.80 0.82 -11.29
CA LEU A 34 5.48 -0.57 -11.06
C LEU A 34 6.77 -1.31 -10.71
N VAL A 35 6.79 -2.00 -9.57
CA VAL A 35 7.95 -2.76 -9.12
C VAL A 35 7.55 -4.13 -8.60
N GLY A 36 8.41 -5.12 -8.75
CA GLY A 36 8.16 -6.45 -8.23
C GLY A 36 9.39 -7.34 -8.23
N GLY A 37 9.29 -8.42 -7.44
CA GLY A 37 10.37 -9.39 -7.32
C GLY A 37 10.12 -10.42 -6.21
N PRO A 38 11.14 -11.21 -5.86
CA PRO A 38 11.07 -12.18 -4.78
C PRO A 38 11.05 -11.51 -3.40
N LEU A 39 10.44 -12.20 -2.44
CA LEU A 39 10.54 -11.86 -1.03
C LEU A 39 11.85 -12.38 -0.46
N ILE A 40 12.53 -11.52 0.30
CA ILE A 40 13.71 -11.88 1.07
C ILE A 40 13.30 -12.03 2.53
N ALA A 41 13.77 -13.09 3.16
CA ALA A 41 13.56 -13.30 4.58
C ALA A 41 14.38 -12.28 5.39
N ALA A 42 13.70 -11.47 6.19
CA ALA A 42 14.31 -10.54 7.12
C ALA A 42 13.39 -10.39 8.34
N ASP A 43 13.95 -10.56 9.53
CA ASP A 43 13.20 -10.38 10.78
C ASP A 43 13.42 -8.99 11.39
N ARG A 44 14.52 -8.35 11.03
CA ARG A 44 14.95 -7.06 11.57
C ARG A 44 15.25 -6.08 10.46
N LEU A 45 15.09 -4.79 10.73
CA LEU A 45 15.47 -3.72 9.79
C LEU A 45 16.97 -3.75 9.42
N ALA A 46 17.82 -4.20 10.35
CA ALA A 46 19.25 -4.36 10.09
C ALA A 46 19.59 -5.47 9.09
N ASP A 47 18.66 -6.41 8.88
CA ASP A 47 18.84 -7.54 7.95
C ASP A 47 18.37 -7.20 6.53
N VAL A 48 17.76 -6.03 6.34
CA VAL A 48 17.32 -5.55 5.02
C VAL A 48 18.56 -5.27 4.16
N PRO A 49 18.70 -5.93 3.00
CA PRO A 49 19.85 -5.67 2.13
C PRO A 49 19.74 -4.26 1.56
N ILE A 50 20.75 -3.44 1.85
CA ILE A 50 20.92 -2.12 1.27
C ILE A 50 22.04 -2.23 0.25
N GLY A 51 21.76 -1.90 -1.01
CA GLY A 51 22.76 -1.89 -2.07
C GLY A 51 23.91 -0.91 -1.73
N GLU A 52 25.13 -1.42 -1.75
CA GLU A 52 26.33 -0.58 -1.65
C GLU A 52 26.79 -0.22 -3.06
N GLY A 53 26.75 1.07 -3.41
CA GLY A 53 27.31 1.52 -4.67
C GLY A 53 26.40 2.44 -5.49
N VAL A 54 26.78 2.62 -6.76
CA VAL A 54 26.03 3.43 -7.71
C VAL A 54 24.90 2.56 -8.28
N PRO A 55 23.63 3.03 -8.26
CA PRO A 55 22.53 2.30 -8.88
C PRO A 55 22.84 1.93 -10.33
N GLU A 56 22.42 0.73 -10.76
CA GLU A 56 22.53 0.35 -12.16
C GLU A 56 21.75 1.34 -13.05
N PRO A 57 22.28 1.68 -14.24
CA PRO A 57 21.60 2.57 -15.15
C PRO A 57 20.19 2.06 -15.48
N GLY A 58 19.18 2.91 -15.25
CA GLY A 58 17.77 2.58 -15.52
C GLY A 58 17.03 1.92 -14.36
N ARG A 59 17.68 1.63 -13.22
CA ARG A 59 17.04 1.21 -11.97
C ARG A 59 17.01 2.36 -10.98
N ARG A 60 15.86 2.57 -10.36
CA ARG A 60 15.68 3.59 -9.31
C ARG A 60 15.60 2.99 -7.91
N PHE A 61 15.19 1.74 -7.83
CA PHE A 61 14.94 1.05 -6.56
C PHE A 61 15.56 -0.35 -6.58
N ASP A 62 16.27 -0.69 -5.49
CA ASP A 62 16.82 -2.03 -5.30
C ASP A 62 15.90 -2.88 -4.42
N THR A 63 15.27 -2.25 -3.44
CA THR A 63 14.46 -2.93 -2.42
C THR A 63 13.22 -2.11 -2.08
N LEU A 64 12.08 -2.79 -1.95
CA LEU A 64 10.85 -2.24 -1.40
C LEU A 64 10.57 -2.93 -0.07
N VAL A 65 10.28 -2.15 0.97
CA VAL A 65 10.06 -2.68 2.32
C VAL A 65 8.73 -2.19 2.88
N ALA A 66 7.87 -3.13 3.31
CA ALA A 66 6.73 -2.81 4.16
C ALA A 66 7.11 -3.10 5.62
N VAL A 67 7.29 -2.02 6.37
CA VAL A 67 7.76 -2.07 7.76
C VAL A 67 6.55 -2.11 8.71
N PRO A 68 6.32 -3.21 9.45
CA PRO A 68 5.26 -3.27 10.45
C PRO A 68 5.63 -2.44 11.68
N PHE A 69 4.61 -1.98 12.41
CA PHE A 69 4.81 -1.15 13.60
C PHE A 69 5.68 -1.82 14.68
N ARG A 70 5.62 -3.15 14.79
CA ARG A 70 6.43 -3.92 15.75
C ARG A 70 7.94 -3.66 15.63
N GLN A 71 8.45 -3.23 14.47
CA GLN A 71 9.88 -2.95 14.27
C GLN A 71 10.35 -1.72 15.09
N VAL A 72 9.45 -0.90 15.60
CA VAL A 72 9.79 0.19 16.54
C VAL A 72 10.43 -0.35 17.83
N ALA A 73 10.16 -1.62 18.21
CA ALA A 73 10.83 -2.31 19.31
C ALA A 73 12.36 -2.38 19.13
N GLU A 74 12.87 -2.41 17.90
CA GLU A 74 14.32 -2.37 17.63
C GLU A 74 15.00 -1.07 18.10
N ARG A 75 14.21 -0.04 18.38
CA ARG A 75 14.66 1.25 18.93
C ARG A 75 14.41 1.36 20.44
N GLY A 76 13.99 0.28 21.11
CA GLY A 76 13.78 0.22 22.55
C GLY A 76 12.43 0.75 23.03
N PHE A 77 11.45 0.91 22.14
CA PHE A 77 10.10 1.30 22.52
C PHE A 77 9.21 0.09 22.75
N ASP A 78 8.28 0.22 23.69
CA ASP A 78 7.21 -0.76 23.88
C ASP A 78 6.25 -0.70 22.70
N VAL A 79 5.91 -1.86 22.15
CA VAL A 79 5.03 -1.96 20.97
C VAL A 79 4.02 -3.09 21.17
N HIS A 80 2.87 -2.93 20.54
CA HIS A 80 1.97 -4.04 20.31
C HIS A 80 2.44 -4.81 19.07
N ASP A 81 2.80 -6.08 19.26
CA ASP A 81 3.16 -6.98 18.15
C ASP A 81 1.92 -7.73 17.70
N ASP A 82 1.44 -7.41 16.52
CA ASP A 82 0.30 -8.06 15.86
C ASP A 82 0.72 -9.26 14.98
N GLY A 83 2.00 -9.64 15.02
CA GLY A 83 2.57 -10.72 14.21
C GLY A 83 2.75 -10.38 12.73
N THR A 84 2.52 -9.12 12.31
CA THR A 84 2.72 -8.72 10.91
C THR A 84 4.19 -8.87 10.52
N PRO A 85 4.52 -9.63 9.45
CA PRO A 85 5.90 -9.81 9.04
C PRO A 85 6.50 -8.55 8.41
N LEU A 86 7.81 -8.38 8.55
CA LEU A 86 8.58 -7.45 7.75
C LEU A 86 8.65 -7.99 6.32
N ALA A 87 8.01 -7.31 5.37
CA ALA A 87 8.02 -7.74 3.97
C ALA A 87 9.11 -6.98 3.20
N VAL A 88 10.11 -7.70 2.74
CA VAL A 88 11.25 -7.17 1.98
C VAL A 88 11.21 -7.76 0.58
N VAL A 89 11.04 -6.91 -0.42
CA VAL A 89 10.99 -7.31 -1.84
C VAL A 89 12.27 -6.86 -2.51
N GLN A 90 13.05 -7.79 -3.03
CA GLN A 90 14.16 -7.47 -3.92
C GLN A 90 13.61 -7.14 -5.30
N ILE A 91 13.80 -5.92 -5.77
CA ILE A 91 13.21 -5.50 -7.03
C ILE A 91 14.02 -6.09 -8.19
N GLU A 92 13.36 -6.90 -9.02
CA GLU A 92 13.89 -7.47 -10.25
C GLU A 92 13.20 -6.90 -11.50
N ALA A 93 11.95 -6.46 -11.34
CA ALA A 93 11.18 -5.80 -12.38
C ALA A 93 10.80 -4.39 -11.95
N GLU A 94 11.13 -3.40 -12.79
CA GLU A 94 10.78 -1.99 -12.57
C GLU A 94 10.32 -1.38 -13.89
N PHE A 95 9.16 -0.70 -13.87
CA PHE A 95 8.62 0.02 -15.02
C PHE A 95 8.06 1.36 -14.56
N GLU A 96 8.20 2.35 -15.43
CA GLU A 96 7.50 3.62 -15.32
C GLU A 96 6.49 3.72 -16.46
N VAL A 97 5.21 3.90 -16.11
CA VAL A 97 4.09 3.86 -17.04
C VAL A 97 3.30 5.16 -16.92
N PRO A 98 2.91 5.80 -18.05
CA PRO A 98 2.01 6.96 -18.00
C PRO A 98 0.71 6.63 -17.28
N LEU A 99 0.25 7.53 -16.40
CA LEU A 99 -0.94 7.33 -15.57
C LEU A 99 -2.18 6.97 -16.40
N ALA A 100 -2.42 7.69 -17.48
CA ALA A 100 -3.59 7.45 -18.33
C ALA A 100 -3.58 6.05 -18.95
N GLU A 101 -2.41 5.58 -19.41
CA GLU A 101 -2.25 4.26 -20.00
C GLU A 101 -2.42 3.14 -18.97
N LEU A 102 -1.91 3.36 -17.75
CA LEU A 102 -2.11 2.40 -16.68
C LEU A 102 -3.59 2.30 -16.28
N ILE A 103 -4.30 3.43 -16.12
CA ILE A 103 -5.73 3.43 -15.81
C ILE A 103 -6.53 2.62 -16.84
N GLU A 104 -6.20 2.74 -18.12
CA GLU A 104 -6.85 1.96 -19.17
C GLU A 104 -6.53 0.46 -19.10
N ALA A 105 -5.32 0.09 -18.65
CA ALA A 105 -4.88 -1.30 -18.50
C ALA A 105 -5.39 -1.97 -17.22
N LEU A 106 -5.73 -1.20 -16.18
CA LEU A 106 -6.23 -1.74 -14.91
C LEU A 106 -7.63 -2.35 -15.07
N PRO A 107 -7.91 -3.47 -14.35
CA PRO A 107 -9.22 -4.14 -14.41
C PRO A 107 -10.35 -3.28 -13.83
N THR A 108 -11.58 -3.70 -14.15
CA THR A 108 -12.85 -3.05 -13.72
C THR A 108 -13.81 -4.07 -13.14
N GLU A 109 -13.34 -4.84 -12.16
CA GLU A 109 -14.14 -5.88 -11.52
C GLU A 109 -15.30 -5.30 -10.71
N VAL A 110 -16.37 -6.07 -10.61
CA VAL A 110 -17.45 -5.79 -9.67
C VAL A 110 -16.96 -6.17 -8.26
N ILE A 111 -17.07 -5.24 -7.32
CA ILE A 111 -16.73 -5.48 -5.91
C ILE A 111 -18.01 -5.55 -5.12
N GLU A 112 -18.38 -6.76 -4.73
CA GLU A 112 -19.53 -7.06 -3.90
C GLU A 112 -19.09 -7.45 -2.49
N PHE A 113 -20.02 -7.34 -1.53
CA PHE A 113 -19.78 -7.61 -0.13
C PHE A 113 -20.75 -8.69 0.34
N THR A 114 -20.23 -9.74 0.95
CA THR A 114 -21.05 -10.71 1.71
C THR A 114 -21.49 -10.09 3.03
N ASP A 115 -20.66 -9.21 3.62
CA ASP A 115 -21.03 -8.38 4.75
C ASP A 115 -20.45 -6.97 4.53
N ARG A 116 -21.33 -5.97 4.55
CA ARG A 116 -20.94 -4.56 4.44
C ARG A 116 -20.28 -4.04 5.70
N GLY A 117 -20.42 -4.76 6.81
CA GLY A 117 -19.75 -4.48 8.06
C GLY A 117 -20.07 -3.12 8.69
N GLY A 118 -19.07 -2.53 9.30
CA GLY A 118 -19.18 -1.25 10.00
C GLY A 118 -17.88 -0.81 10.64
N PHE A 119 -17.93 0.34 11.29
CA PHE A 119 -16.83 0.82 12.11
C PHE A 119 -16.78 0.02 13.44
N GLU A 120 -15.58 -0.34 13.89
CA GLU A 120 -15.36 -1.00 15.18
C GLU A 120 -15.74 -0.11 16.37
N THR A 121 -15.59 1.20 16.19
CA THR A 121 -15.97 2.23 17.17
C THR A 121 -17.11 3.02 16.56
N ASP A 122 -18.25 3.10 17.22
CA ASP A 122 -19.40 3.88 16.75
C ASP A 122 -19.10 5.39 16.75
N ASP A 123 -19.98 6.17 16.13
CA ASP A 123 -19.76 7.62 15.93
C ASP A 123 -19.73 8.37 17.27
N ASP A 124 -20.59 8.01 18.23
CA ASP A 124 -20.67 8.69 19.53
C ASP A 124 -19.42 8.40 20.37
N ALA A 125 -18.98 7.15 20.43
CA ALA A 125 -17.76 6.75 21.12
C ALA A 125 -16.50 7.37 20.50
N TYR A 126 -16.47 7.48 19.16
CA TYR A 126 -15.37 8.15 18.46
C TYR A 126 -15.35 9.66 18.74
N ALA A 127 -16.49 10.33 18.69
CA ALA A 127 -16.61 11.74 19.03
C ALA A 127 -16.16 12.02 20.45
N ALA A 128 -16.64 11.24 21.43
CA ALA A 128 -16.22 11.37 22.83
C ALA A 128 -14.71 11.13 23.04
N MET A 129 -14.09 10.24 22.29
CA MET A 129 -12.64 10.04 22.30
C MET A 129 -11.91 11.28 21.78
N VAL A 130 -12.34 11.84 20.67
CA VAL A 130 -11.76 13.06 20.09
C VAL A 130 -11.87 14.24 21.05
N GLU A 131 -13.06 14.43 21.66
CA GLU A 131 -13.27 15.50 22.67
C GLU A 131 -12.33 15.38 23.86
N ARG A 132 -12.12 14.17 24.38
CA ARG A 132 -11.14 13.91 25.47
C ARG A 132 -9.71 14.28 25.05
N ILE A 133 -9.29 13.84 23.87
CA ILE A 133 -7.94 14.16 23.36
C ILE A 133 -7.74 15.66 23.22
N ILE A 134 -8.75 16.38 22.74
CA ILE A 134 -8.69 17.85 22.63
C ILE A 134 -8.57 18.49 24.01
N ALA A 135 -9.35 18.01 24.99
CA ALA A 135 -9.37 18.61 26.33
C ALA A 135 -8.14 18.22 27.16
N ASP A 136 -7.79 16.93 27.17
CA ASP A 136 -6.83 16.39 28.12
C ASP A 136 -5.40 16.41 27.59
N GLU A 137 -5.19 16.24 26.27
CA GLU A 137 -3.85 16.17 25.69
C GLU A 137 -3.46 17.52 25.04
N ILE A 138 -4.20 17.96 24.03
CA ILE A 138 -3.91 19.20 23.29
C ILE A 138 -4.12 20.42 24.18
N GLY A 139 -5.23 20.43 24.95
CA GLY A 139 -5.54 21.51 25.88
C GLY A 139 -4.53 21.71 27.01
N ASN A 140 -3.82 20.65 27.39
CA ASN A 140 -2.76 20.67 28.39
C ASN A 140 -1.35 20.84 27.80
N GLY A 141 -1.23 20.95 26.48
CA GLY A 141 0.06 21.15 25.80
C GLY A 141 0.88 19.88 25.59
N GLU A 142 0.30 18.68 25.76
CA GLU A 142 0.97 17.40 25.53
C GLU A 142 1.21 17.13 24.04
N GLY A 143 0.58 17.88 23.15
CA GLY A 143 0.77 17.80 21.72
C GLY A 143 0.07 18.94 20.98
N ALA A 144 0.48 19.15 19.74
CA ALA A 144 -0.15 20.17 18.87
C ALA A 144 -1.02 19.53 17.78
N ASN A 145 -0.77 18.26 17.46
CA ASN A 145 -1.51 17.51 16.45
C ASN A 145 -1.47 16.02 16.78
N LEU A 146 -2.63 15.39 16.88
CA LEU A 146 -2.79 13.96 17.09
C LEU A 146 -3.70 13.39 16.01
N VAL A 147 -3.26 12.31 15.37
CA VAL A 147 -4.06 11.59 14.38
C VAL A 147 -4.75 10.43 15.07
N VAL A 148 -6.07 10.44 15.05
CA VAL A 148 -6.90 9.39 15.63
C VAL A 148 -7.70 8.73 14.54
N GLY A 149 -7.55 7.41 14.42
CA GLY A 149 -8.25 6.60 13.43
C GLY A 149 -9.23 5.61 14.07
N ARG A 150 -10.13 5.09 13.26
CA ARG A 150 -10.94 3.92 13.58
C ARG A 150 -11.00 3.00 12.37
N HIS A 151 -11.13 1.70 12.63
CA HIS A 151 -11.20 0.71 11.56
C HIS A 151 -12.63 0.49 11.10
N TYR A 152 -12.80 0.41 9.80
CA TYR A 152 -13.99 -0.10 9.17
C TYR A 152 -13.72 -1.52 8.68
N ARG A 153 -14.55 -2.50 9.07
CA ARG A 153 -14.44 -3.89 8.62
C ARG A 153 -15.59 -4.25 7.72
N ALA A 154 -15.29 -4.89 6.62
CA ALA A 154 -16.28 -5.43 5.69
C ALA A 154 -15.73 -6.72 5.10
N GLN A 155 -16.60 -7.62 4.66
CA GLN A 155 -16.20 -8.86 4.00
C GLN A 155 -16.57 -8.79 2.53
N LEU A 156 -15.55 -8.92 1.69
CA LEU A 156 -15.72 -8.97 0.24
C LEU A 156 -16.21 -10.35 -0.18
N GLU A 157 -17.13 -10.37 -1.14
CA GLU A 157 -17.54 -11.57 -1.82
C GLU A 157 -16.44 -12.01 -2.80
N ASP A 158 -16.25 -13.32 -2.93
CA ASP A 158 -15.33 -13.91 -3.91
C ASP A 158 -13.88 -13.39 -3.82
N TRP A 159 -13.40 -13.16 -2.60
CA TRP A 159 -12.00 -12.79 -2.37
C TRP A 159 -11.14 -14.04 -2.20
N GLY A 160 -10.29 -14.33 -3.18
CA GLY A 160 -9.43 -15.50 -3.19
C GLY A 160 -8.16 -15.31 -4.01
N PRO A 161 -7.31 -16.36 -4.11
CA PRO A 161 -6.04 -16.28 -4.84
C PRO A 161 -6.19 -15.89 -6.31
N GLU A 162 -7.28 -16.32 -6.95
CA GLU A 162 -7.53 -16.06 -8.38
C GLU A 162 -8.17 -14.69 -8.64
N THR A 163 -8.97 -14.19 -7.72
CA THR A 163 -9.79 -12.98 -7.91
C THR A 163 -9.24 -11.76 -7.16
N GLY A 164 -8.49 -11.98 -6.09
CA GLY A 164 -8.03 -10.94 -5.18
C GLY A 164 -7.18 -9.86 -5.86
N ALA A 165 -6.26 -10.25 -6.73
CA ALA A 165 -5.39 -9.30 -7.42
C ALA A 165 -6.20 -8.37 -8.35
N ALA A 166 -7.14 -8.90 -9.14
CA ALA A 166 -7.97 -8.10 -10.03
C ALA A 166 -8.87 -7.14 -9.25
N LYS A 167 -9.45 -7.58 -8.12
CA LYS A 167 -10.26 -6.72 -7.24
C LYS A 167 -9.40 -5.64 -6.57
N ALA A 168 -8.20 -5.97 -6.08
CA ALA A 168 -7.26 -5.02 -5.49
C ALA A 168 -6.86 -3.94 -6.50
N LEU A 169 -6.51 -4.33 -7.72
CA LEU A 169 -6.17 -3.42 -8.81
C LEU A 169 -7.38 -2.57 -9.26
N THR A 170 -8.60 -3.10 -9.16
CA THR A 170 -9.82 -2.31 -9.40
C THR A 170 -10.01 -1.23 -8.34
N VAL A 171 -9.71 -1.53 -7.07
CA VAL A 171 -9.72 -0.52 -5.99
C VAL A 171 -8.67 0.55 -6.26
N LEU A 172 -7.44 0.13 -6.62
CA LEU A 172 -6.37 1.07 -7.00
C LEU A 172 -6.81 1.97 -8.15
N ARG A 173 -7.43 1.42 -9.20
CA ARG A 173 -7.96 2.21 -10.32
C ARG A 173 -8.89 3.32 -9.84
N ARG A 174 -9.85 2.98 -8.97
CA ARG A 174 -10.81 3.96 -8.40
C ARG A 174 -10.11 5.05 -7.60
N LEU A 175 -9.05 4.70 -6.85
CA LEU A 175 -8.23 5.69 -6.15
C LEU A 175 -7.48 6.59 -7.13
N LEU A 176 -6.81 6.04 -8.15
CA LEU A 176 -6.09 6.81 -9.15
C LEU A 176 -6.99 7.77 -9.95
N GLU A 177 -8.25 7.40 -10.18
CA GLU A 177 -9.24 8.22 -10.89
C GLU A 177 -9.82 9.35 -10.01
N ASN A 178 -9.97 9.13 -8.70
CA ASN A 178 -10.76 10.00 -7.82
C ASN A 178 -9.96 10.71 -6.73
N GLU A 179 -8.82 10.14 -6.29
CA GLU A 179 -8.03 10.75 -5.22
C GLU A 179 -7.34 12.03 -5.69
N ARG A 180 -7.38 13.05 -4.84
CA ARG A 180 -6.76 14.35 -5.09
C ARG A 180 -6.01 14.83 -3.85
N GLY A 181 -4.74 15.15 -4.03
CA GLY A 181 -3.92 15.74 -2.99
C GLY A 181 -3.17 14.76 -2.09
N ALA A 182 -3.36 13.46 -2.24
CA ALA A 182 -2.55 12.46 -1.56
C ALA A 182 -1.07 12.57 -1.95
N TYR A 183 -0.16 12.31 -1.00
CA TYR A 183 1.27 12.29 -1.30
C TYR A 183 1.66 11.12 -2.19
N TRP A 184 0.95 10.02 -2.07
CA TRP A 184 1.08 8.83 -2.89
C TRP A 184 -0.23 8.06 -2.94
N THR A 185 -0.42 7.31 -4.02
CA THR A 185 -1.51 6.34 -4.18
C THR A 185 -0.88 5.02 -4.56
N TYR A 186 -1.21 3.96 -3.84
CA TYR A 186 -0.49 2.71 -4.00
C TYR A 186 -1.37 1.48 -3.87
N CYS A 187 -0.90 0.38 -4.47
CA CYS A 187 -1.33 -0.99 -4.19
C CYS A 187 -0.07 -1.84 -4.04
N PHE A 188 0.10 -2.47 -2.88
CA PHE A 188 1.22 -3.34 -2.59
C PHE A 188 0.72 -4.74 -2.26
N TRP A 189 1.18 -5.74 -2.97
CA TRP A 189 1.02 -7.17 -2.68
C TRP A 189 2.26 -7.66 -1.94
N THR A 190 2.10 -8.07 -0.70
CA THR A 190 3.20 -8.54 0.16
C THR A 190 3.53 -10.02 0.01
N GLY A 191 2.87 -10.73 -0.89
CA GLY A 191 2.88 -12.20 -0.97
C GLY A 191 1.76 -12.87 -0.17
N GLU A 192 1.13 -12.14 0.77
CA GLU A 192 0.05 -12.65 1.63
C GLU A 192 -1.18 -11.74 1.67
N ARG A 193 -0.99 -10.43 1.61
CA ARG A 193 -2.06 -9.43 1.72
C ARG A 193 -1.83 -8.25 0.79
N PHE A 194 -2.91 -7.58 0.42
CA PHE A 194 -2.86 -6.30 -0.27
C PHE A 194 -2.92 -5.14 0.72
N LEU A 195 -2.04 -4.17 0.51
CA LEU A 195 -2.10 -2.85 1.16
C LEU A 195 -2.43 -1.84 0.06
N ILE A 196 -3.58 -1.20 0.16
CA ILE A 196 -4.06 -0.25 -0.84
C ILE A 196 -4.40 1.05 -0.12
N GLY A 197 -3.90 2.16 -0.61
CA GLY A 197 -4.13 3.44 0.04
C GLY A 197 -3.74 4.65 -0.78
N ALA A 198 -4.03 5.79 -0.19
CA ALA A 198 -3.69 7.10 -0.68
C ALA A 198 -3.39 8.06 0.47
#